data_ded3833731fc78f23866ee5c21e6e2c1
#
_entry.id   ded3833731fc78f23866ee5c21e6e2c1
#
_cell.length_a   1.000
_cell.length_b   1.000
_cell.length_c   1.000
_cell.angle_alpha   90.00
_cell.angle_beta   90.00
_cell.angle_gamma   90.00
#
_symmetry.space_group_name_H-M   'P 1'
#
loop_
_entity.id
_entity.type
_entity.pdbx_description
1 polymer ?
#
loop_
_entity_poly.entity_id
_entity_poly.type
_entity_poly.pdbx_seq_one_letter_code
_entity_poly.pdbx_strand_id
1 'polypeptide(L)'
;ILNRLADETVRETARLLAANQLDLERMDPADPKYDRLLLNPQRLQDIAQDIRKVAQLPSPLGRILEERTLPNGLELKKISVPMGVIGIVYESRPNVTFDVFALCLKSGNAAVLKGSRDAHFSNLAIVELIQNILADYGLSQIVYLAPSEREALLPILNANAYIDLVIPRGSQGLIDFVRKNATVPVIETGAGIVHTYFDVSGDLAKGRAIVNNAKTRRVSVCNALDTLIVHAARLNGLAELLAPLAEHQVELFADETALAQLQGKYPAELLALAEAQHFGTEFLSFKMSVKTVANLQEALDHIDHYSSRHSETIVAEDPAVQEQFLRN
;
A
#
# COMPACT_ATOMS: atom_id res chain seq x y z
N ILE A 1 6.93 -4.41 25.85
CA ILE A 1 5.86 -3.46 25.44
C ILE A 1 5.05 -4.08 24.31
N LEU A 2 5.62 -4.41 23.13
CA LEU A 2 4.87 -4.88 21.96
C LEU A 2 4.03 -6.15 22.22
N ASN A 3 4.59 -7.17 22.90
CA ASN A 3 3.82 -8.36 23.25
C ASN A 3 2.62 -8.03 24.14
N ARG A 4 2.81 -7.12 25.12
CA ARG A 4 1.69 -6.64 25.95
C ARG A 4 0.65 -5.88 25.13
N LEU A 5 1.07 -5.05 24.16
CA LEU A 5 0.15 -4.37 23.27
C LEU A 5 -0.68 -5.37 22.47
N ALA A 6 -0.07 -6.44 21.95
CA ALA A 6 -0.79 -7.49 21.25
C ALA A 6 -1.82 -8.18 22.14
N ASP A 7 -1.48 -8.49 23.40
CA ASP A 7 -2.37 -9.14 24.35
C ASP A 7 -3.54 -8.22 24.74
N GLU A 8 -3.25 -6.94 25.02
CA GLU A 8 -4.25 -5.93 25.34
C GLU A 8 -5.18 -5.61 24.14
N THR A 9 -4.68 -5.63 22.91
CA THR A 9 -5.50 -5.46 21.69
C THR A 9 -6.60 -6.53 21.63
N VAL A 10 -6.26 -7.78 21.95
CA VAL A 10 -7.24 -8.87 21.99
C VAL A 10 -8.18 -8.73 23.20
N ARG A 11 -7.66 -8.36 24.35
CA ARG A 11 -8.47 -8.20 25.58
C ARG A 11 -9.48 -7.07 25.46
N GLU A 12 -9.10 -5.96 24.87
CA GLU A 12 -9.91 -4.75 24.71
C GLU A 12 -10.76 -4.75 23.41
N THR A 13 -10.93 -5.93 22.77
CA THR A 13 -11.67 -6.08 21.51
C THR A 13 -13.02 -5.37 21.56
N ALA A 14 -13.82 -5.58 22.62
CA ALA A 14 -15.15 -4.97 22.73
C ALA A 14 -15.11 -3.43 22.72
N ARG A 15 -14.16 -2.82 23.44
CA ARG A 15 -13.97 -1.36 23.49
C ARG A 15 -13.52 -0.80 22.14
N LEU A 16 -12.57 -1.47 21.49
CA LEU A 16 -12.07 -1.05 20.19
C LEU A 16 -13.15 -1.15 19.11
N LEU A 17 -13.96 -2.21 19.12
CA LEU A 17 -15.08 -2.36 18.19
C LEU A 17 -16.19 -1.34 18.45
N ALA A 18 -16.49 -1.02 19.71
CA ALA A 18 -17.45 0.03 20.03
C ALA A 18 -17.02 1.41 19.49
N ALA A 19 -15.73 1.76 19.62
CA ALA A 19 -15.19 2.97 19.05
C ALA A 19 -15.21 2.95 17.50
N ASN A 20 -14.88 1.81 16.89
CA ASN A 20 -14.93 1.66 15.43
C ASN A 20 -16.36 1.76 14.89
N GLN A 21 -17.36 1.28 15.61
CA GLN A 21 -18.75 1.39 15.24
C GLN A 21 -19.19 2.85 15.10
N LEU A 22 -18.74 3.74 16.00
CA LEU A 22 -19.02 5.18 15.91
C LEU A 22 -18.45 5.84 14.64
N ASP A 23 -17.31 5.34 14.16
CA ASP A 23 -16.75 5.81 12.88
C ASP A 23 -17.54 5.26 11.68
N LEU A 24 -17.92 3.97 11.72
CA LEU A 24 -18.68 3.31 10.65
C LEU A 24 -20.08 3.91 10.46
N GLU A 25 -20.75 4.33 11.53
CA GLU A 25 -22.07 4.98 11.48
C GLU A 25 -22.05 6.32 10.75
N ARG A 26 -20.86 6.91 10.56
CA ARG A 26 -20.66 8.20 9.87
C ARG A 26 -20.21 8.03 8.42
N MET A 27 -20.05 6.79 7.92
CA MET A 27 -19.59 6.48 6.58
C MET A 27 -20.66 5.68 5.82
N ASP A 28 -20.84 6.00 4.54
CA ASP A 28 -21.70 5.22 3.65
C ASP A 28 -21.10 3.81 3.47
N PRO A 29 -21.85 2.73 3.74
CA PRO A 29 -21.39 1.36 3.51
C PRO A 29 -21.00 1.06 2.06
N ALA A 30 -21.49 1.83 1.09
CA ALA A 30 -21.12 1.73 -0.32
C ALA A 30 -19.79 2.43 -0.65
N ASP A 31 -19.23 3.25 0.26
CA ASP A 31 -17.92 3.88 0.06
C ASP A 31 -16.82 2.80 0.06
N PRO A 32 -15.95 2.75 -0.96
CA PRO A 32 -14.81 1.82 -1.00
C PRO A 32 -13.87 1.89 0.21
N LYS A 33 -13.92 3.00 0.96
CA LYS A 33 -13.14 3.18 2.19
C LYS A 33 -13.75 2.44 3.39
N TYR A 34 -15.02 2.04 3.32
CA TYR A 34 -15.73 1.38 4.43
C TYR A 34 -15.01 0.09 4.86
N ASP A 35 -14.63 -0.77 3.91
CA ASP A 35 -13.88 -1.99 4.21
C ASP A 35 -12.51 -1.71 4.86
N ARG A 36 -11.88 -0.60 4.50
CA ARG A 36 -10.58 -0.18 5.09
C ARG A 36 -10.74 0.31 6.52
N LEU A 37 -11.87 0.94 6.83
CA LEU A 37 -12.21 1.47 8.15
C LEU A 37 -12.67 0.36 9.11
N LEU A 38 -13.34 -0.66 8.59
CA LEU A 38 -13.96 -1.72 9.36
C LEU A 38 -12.95 -2.52 10.17
N LEU A 39 -13.15 -2.59 11.48
CA LEU A 39 -12.55 -3.57 12.39
C LEU A 39 -13.57 -4.67 12.74
N ASN A 40 -13.08 -5.86 12.98
CA ASN A 40 -13.83 -6.99 13.52
C ASN A 40 -12.91 -7.82 14.42
N PRO A 41 -13.44 -8.79 15.18
CA PRO A 41 -12.61 -9.59 16.09
C PRO A 41 -11.45 -10.29 15.40
N GLN A 42 -11.65 -10.81 14.18
CA GLN A 42 -10.59 -11.48 13.42
C GLN A 42 -9.48 -10.50 13.01
N ARG A 43 -9.84 -9.32 12.50
CA ARG A 43 -8.85 -8.28 12.14
C ARG A 43 -8.03 -7.81 13.33
N LEU A 44 -8.64 -7.71 14.54
CA LEU A 44 -7.91 -7.37 15.75
C LEU A 44 -6.96 -8.49 16.20
N GLN A 45 -7.34 -9.76 16.01
CA GLN A 45 -6.44 -10.89 16.24
C GLN A 45 -5.27 -10.89 15.26
N ASP A 46 -5.53 -10.62 13.97
CA ASP A 46 -4.50 -10.54 12.94
C ASP A 46 -3.52 -9.39 13.24
N ILE A 47 -4.01 -8.22 13.64
CA ILE A 47 -3.19 -7.08 14.08
C ILE A 47 -2.33 -7.48 15.28
N ALA A 48 -2.89 -8.15 16.27
CA ALA A 48 -2.12 -8.61 17.44
C ALA A 48 -1.01 -9.59 17.04
N GLN A 49 -1.26 -10.47 16.06
CA GLN A 49 -0.23 -11.37 15.52
C GLN A 49 0.87 -10.59 14.80
N ASP A 50 0.51 -9.58 14.01
CA ASP A 50 1.48 -8.75 13.29
C ASP A 50 2.34 -7.93 14.26
N ILE A 51 1.76 -7.39 15.33
CA ILE A 51 2.53 -6.74 16.42
C ILE A 51 3.54 -7.74 17.04
N ARG A 52 3.15 -9.00 17.28
CA ARG A 52 4.07 -10.03 17.79
C ARG A 52 5.18 -10.37 16.81
N LYS A 53 4.88 -10.41 15.50
CA LYS A 53 5.92 -10.58 14.46
C LYS A 53 6.92 -9.41 14.51
N VAL A 54 6.46 -8.17 14.60
CA VAL A 54 7.34 -7.01 14.76
C VAL A 54 8.18 -7.12 16.04
N ALA A 55 7.61 -7.58 17.16
CA ALA A 55 8.34 -7.80 18.40
C ALA A 55 9.49 -8.79 18.23
N GLN A 56 9.32 -9.84 17.41
CA GLN A 56 10.32 -10.87 17.16
C GLN A 56 11.43 -10.45 16.17
N LEU A 57 11.23 -9.39 15.38
CA LEU A 57 12.26 -8.90 14.48
C LEU A 57 13.55 -8.55 15.27
N PRO A 58 14.74 -8.77 14.69
CA PRO A 58 15.97 -8.30 15.30
C PRO A 58 15.94 -6.77 15.46
N SER A 59 16.55 -6.25 16.52
CA SER A 59 16.64 -4.80 16.67
C SER A 59 17.41 -4.19 15.50
N PRO A 60 16.88 -3.14 14.86
CA PRO A 60 17.63 -2.41 13.84
C PRO A 60 18.67 -1.46 14.45
N LEU A 61 18.64 -1.21 15.77
CA LEU A 61 19.47 -0.23 16.44
C LEU A 61 20.86 -0.79 16.79
N GLY A 62 21.89 0.05 16.66
CA GLY A 62 23.26 -0.29 17.00
C GLY A 62 23.92 -1.32 16.07
N ARG A 63 23.33 -1.59 14.92
CA ARG A 63 23.91 -2.53 13.94
C ARG A 63 25.11 -1.87 13.26
N ILE A 64 26.25 -2.55 13.23
CA ILE A 64 27.40 -2.12 12.44
C ILE A 64 27.09 -2.38 10.97
N LEU A 65 26.97 -1.30 10.19
CA LEU A 65 26.69 -1.34 8.75
C LEU A 65 27.97 -1.39 7.92
N GLU A 66 29.05 -0.75 8.45
CA GLU A 66 30.37 -0.71 7.84
C GLU A 66 31.41 -0.54 8.93
N GLU A 67 32.55 -1.22 8.81
CA GLU A 67 33.71 -1.06 9.67
C GLU A 67 34.96 -1.09 8.80
N ARG A 68 35.84 -0.09 8.94
CA ARG A 68 37.09 -0.01 8.21
C ARG A 68 38.17 0.78 8.98
N THR A 69 39.41 0.39 8.79
CA THR A 69 40.57 1.17 9.30
C THR A 69 41.13 1.98 8.11
N LEU A 70 41.31 3.28 8.32
CA LEU A 70 41.88 4.16 7.32
C LEU A 70 43.44 4.04 7.34
N PRO A 71 44.14 4.46 6.24
CA PRO A 71 45.62 4.38 6.16
C PRO A 71 46.36 5.08 7.28
N ASN A 72 45.74 6.07 7.93
CA ASN A 72 46.29 6.79 9.08
C ASN A 72 46.02 6.11 10.43
N GLY A 73 45.44 4.89 10.43
CA GLY A 73 45.11 4.12 11.64
C GLY A 73 43.78 4.47 12.30
N LEU A 74 42.97 5.38 11.72
CA LEU A 74 41.66 5.72 12.27
C LEU A 74 40.66 4.55 11.99
N GLU A 75 40.04 4.05 13.06
CA GLU A 75 38.94 3.07 12.97
C GLU A 75 37.61 3.81 12.77
N LEU A 76 36.92 3.47 11.69
CA LEU A 76 35.63 4.06 11.32
C LEU A 76 34.55 2.97 11.38
N LYS A 77 33.48 3.28 12.16
CA LYS A 77 32.29 2.42 12.24
C LYS A 77 31.05 3.22 11.87
N LYS A 78 30.29 2.70 10.91
CA LYS A 78 28.95 3.20 10.57
C LYS A 78 27.91 2.36 11.30
N ILE A 79 27.15 2.97 12.20
CA ILE A 79 26.15 2.28 13.02
C ILE A 79 24.74 2.83 12.71
N SER A 80 23.72 1.98 12.82
CA SER A 80 22.32 2.40 12.70
C SER A 80 21.83 3.05 14.00
N VAL A 81 21.09 4.16 13.87
CA VAL A 81 20.50 4.93 14.98
C VAL A 81 19.03 5.20 14.67
N PRO A 82 18.18 5.56 15.66
CA PRO A 82 16.82 6.04 15.40
C PRO A 82 16.83 7.28 14.49
N MET A 83 15.77 7.47 13.73
CA MET A 83 15.56 8.70 12.96
C MET A 83 15.15 9.87 13.86
N GLY A 84 14.43 9.57 14.97
CA GLY A 84 13.93 10.56 15.91
C GLY A 84 12.41 10.53 16.05
N VAL A 85 11.73 11.62 15.72
CA VAL A 85 10.27 11.74 15.75
C VAL A 85 9.72 11.60 14.34
N ILE A 86 8.87 10.60 14.12
CA ILE A 86 8.25 10.32 12.80
C ILE A 86 6.80 10.79 12.81
N GLY A 87 6.47 11.72 11.91
CA GLY A 87 5.10 12.13 11.62
C GLY A 87 4.47 11.18 10.60
N ILE A 88 3.39 10.50 10.96
CA ILE A 88 2.66 9.62 10.05
C ILE A 88 1.30 10.24 9.76
N VAL A 89 1.05 10.55 8.48
CA VAL A 89 -0.21 11.11 8.00
C VAL A 89 -0.95 10.02 7.22
N TYR A 90 -2.16 9.63 7.67
CA TYR A 90 -2.85 8.49 7.07
C TYR A 90 -4.36 8.66 7.02
N GLU A 91 -4.98 7.95 6.05
CA GLU A 91 -6.42 7.95 5.80
C GLU A 91 -7.07 6.68 6.36
N SER A 92 -8.34 6.76 6.72
CA SER A 92 -9.37 5.72 6.97
C SER A 92 -8.89 4.27 7.24
N ARG A 93 -7.82 4.10 8.05
CA ARG A 93 -7.21 2.79 8.33
C ARG A 93 -6.78 2.69 9.79
N PRO A 94 -7.66 2.29 10.71
CA PRO A 94 -7.32 2.18 12.14
C PRO A 94 -6.15 1.24 12.42
N ASN A 95 -5.99 0.15 11.64
CA ASN A 95 -4.87 -0.77 11.77
C ASN A 95 -3.51 -0.10 11.61
N VAL A 96 -3.41 0.95 10.76
CA VAL A 96 -2.16 1.69 10.54
C VAL A 96 -1.65 2.30 11.84
N THR A 97 -2.53 2.72 12.75
CA THR A 97 -2.15 3.26 14.06
C THR A 97 -1.33 2.25 14.88
N PHE A 98 -1.74 0.98 14.91
CA PHE A 98 -0.99 -0.10 15.56
C PHE A 98 0.32 -0.40 14.83
N ASP A 99 0.26 -0.56 13.51
CA ASP A 99 1.39 -0.98 12.68
C ASP A 99 2.54 0.02 12.79
N VAL A 100 2.24 1.31 12.57
CA VAL A 100 3.28 2.35 12.58
C VAL A 100 3.84 2.59 13.97
N PHE A 101 2.99 2.52 15.02
CA PHE A 101 3.47 2.60 16.39
C PHE A 101 4.42 1.44 16.72
N ALA A 102 4.05 0.20 16.37
CA ALA A 102 4.88 -0.96 16.63
C ALA A 102 6.26 -0.85 15.93
N LEU A 103 6.29 -0.38 14.69
CA LEU A 103 7.52 -0.17 13.92
C LEU A 103 8.36 0.98 14.49
N CYS A 104 7.74 2.12 14.85
CA CYS A 104 8.43 3.24 15.49
C CYS A 104 9.06 2.80 16.80
N LEU A 105 8.31 2.15 17.68
CA LEU A 105 8.85 1.66 18.96
C LEU A 105 9.98 0.66 18.75
N LYS A 106 9.84 -0.30 17.81
CA LYS A 106 10.88 -1.30 17.52
C LYS A 106 12.18 -0.68 16.99
N SER A 107 12.06 0.42 16.27
CA SER A 107 13.20 1.16 15.70
C SER A 107 13.65 2.35 16.56
N GLY A 108 13.12 2.48 17.79
CA GLY A 108 13.54 3.51 18.76
C GLY A 108 13.08 4.92 18.43
N ASN A 109 12.04 5.07 17.60
CA ASN A 109 11.49 6.35 17.20
C ASN A 109 10.24 6.70 18.01
N ALA A 110 9.98 7.99 18.21
CA ALA A 110 8.70 8.49 18.65
C ALA A 110 7.76 8.69 17.44
N ALA A 111 6.45 8.69 17.69
CA ALA A 111 5.43 8.79 16.63
C ALA A 111 4.47 9.95 16.87
N VAL A 112 4.30 10.81 15.87
CA VAL A 112 3.22 11.80 15.76
C VAL A 112 2.23 11.28 14.70
N LEU A 113 1.04 10.88 15.16
CA LEU A 113 0.01 10.25 14.35
C LEU A 113 -1.04 11.28 13.91
N LYS A 114 -1.24 11.45 12.62
CA LYS A 114 -2.26 12.32 12.03
C LYS A 114 -3.22 11.48 11.18
N GLY A 115 -4.23 10.90 11.83
CA GLY A 115 -5.31 10.18 11.16
C GLY A 115 -6.34 11.10 10.52
N SER A 116 -7.22 10.54 9.67
CA SER A 116 -8.37 11.23 9.10
C SER A 116 -9.54 11.31 10.09
N ARG A 117 -10.51 12.18 9.79
CA ARG A 117 -11.76 12.28 10.55
C ARG A 117 -12.61 11.00 10.49
N ASP A 118 -12.44 10.21 9.42
CA ASP A 118 -13.21 8.99 9.19
C ASP A 118 -12.91 7.92 10.25
N ALA A 119 -11.69 7.91 10.82
CA ALA A 119 -11.24 6.94 11.81
C ALA A 119 -10.97 7.59 13.19
N HIS A 120 -11.66 8.69 13.51
CA HIS A 120 -11.38 9.50 14.69
C HIS A 120 -11.49 8.70 15.99
N PHE A 121 -12.64 8.06 16.23
CA PHE A 121 -12.91 7.33 17.47
C PHE A 121 -12.04 6.09 17.59
N SER A 122 -11.84 5.36 16.51
CA SER A 122 -10.95 4.20 16.46
C SER A 122 -9.52 4.58 16.82
N ASN A 123 -8.97 5.64 16.18
CA ASN A 123 -7.61 6.09 16.44
C ASN A 123 -7.43 6.57 17.88
N LEU A 124 -8.42 7.29 18.41
CA LEU A 124 -8.40 7.75 19.81
C LEU A 124 -8.35 6.55 20.78
N ALA A 125 -9.25 5.57 20.64
CA ALA A 125 -9.28 4.39 21.47
C ALA A 125 -7.99 3.55 21.40
N ILE A 126 -7.38 3.46 20.20
CA ILE A 126 -6.12 2.74 19.98
C ILE A 126 -4.96 3.47 20.67
N VAL A 127 -4.84 4.78 20.47
CA VAL A 127 -3.75 5.56 21.06
C VAL A 127 -3.87 5.62 22.58
N GLU A 128 -5.08 5.73 23.15
CA GLU A 128 -5.31 5.61 24.59
C GLU A 128 -4.83 4.25 25.13
N LEU A 129 -5.14 3.14 24.44
CA LEU A 129 -4.64 1.82 24.80
C LEU A 129 -3.12 1.78 24.82
N ILE A 130 -2.48 2.30 23.78
CA ILE A 130 -1.02 2.38 23.67
C ILE A 130 -0.43 3.22 24.80
N GLN A 131 -0.96 4.41 25.06
CA GLN A 131 -0.47 5.33 26.09
C GLN A 131 -0.62 4.74 27.51
N ASN A 132 -1.72 4.05 27.78
CA ASN A 132 -1.91 3.36 29.06
C ASN A 132 -0.86 2.28 29.30
N ILE A 133 -0.51 1.50 28.27
CA ILE A 133 0.57 0.51 28.36
C ILE A 133 1.92 1.21 28.57
N LEU A 134 2.19 2.28 27.82
CA LEU A 134 3.45 3.02 27.90
C LEU A 134 3.63 3.73 29.23
N ALA A 135 2.56 4.13 29.90
CA ALA A 135 2.60 4.79 31.21
C ALA A 135 3.34 3.94 32.26
N ASP A 136 3.15 2.61 32.25
CA ASP A 136 3.82 1.68 33.17
C ASP A 136 5.33 1.60 32.95
N TYR A 137 5.81 2.13 31.81
CA TYR A 137 7.23 2.20 31.46
C TYR A 137 7.79 3.64 31.50
N GLY A 138 6.95 4.63 31.90
CA GLY A 138 7.33 6.04 31.87
C GLY A 138 7.49 6.63 30.47
N LEU A 139 6.87 6.02 29.44
CA LEU A 139 7.07 6.35 28.02
C LEU A 139 5.79 6.87 27.32
N SER A 140 4.77 7.30 28.06
CA SER A 140 3.49 7.73 27.45
C SER A 140 3.64 8.86 26.41
N GLN A 141 4.72 9.62 26.47
CA GLN A 141 4.97 10.78 25.59
C GLN A 141 5.58 10.40 24.23
N ILE A 142 5.98 9.15 23.99
CA ILE A 142 6.59 8.76 22.70
C ILE A 142 5.57 8.54 21.58
N VAL A 143 4.27 8.64 21.88
CA VAL A 143 3.20 8.62 20.89
C VAL A 143 2.24 9.79 21.13
N TYR A 144 1.96 10.54 20.09
CA TYR A 144 1.02 11.67 20.11
C TYR A 144 0.02 11.52 18.96
N LEU A 145 -1.27 11.58 19.26
CA LEU A 145 -2.32 11.66 18.28
C LEU A 145 -2.70 13.12 18.04
N ALA A 146 -2.41 13.62 16.86
CA ALA A 146 -2.77 14.97 16.46
C ALA A 146 -4.28 15.10 16.21
N PRO A 147 -4.86 16.29 16.32
CA PRO A 147 -6.26 16.54 16.00
C PRO A 147 -6.63 16.05 14.60
N SER A 148 -7.82 15.45 14.45
CA SER A 148 -8.26 14.85 13.18
C SER A 148 -8.62 15.86 12.10
N GLU A 149 -8.78 17.13 12.45
CA GLU A 149 -9.14 18.24 11.57
C GLU A 149 -8.06 18.47 10.51
N ARG A 150 -8.50 18.85 9.29
CA ARG A 150 -7.60 19.05 8.16
C ARG A 150 -6.59 20.17 8.41
N GLU A 151 -7.01 21.19 9.16
CA GLU A 151 -6.21 22.36 9.53
C GLU A 151 -4.97 22.01 10.36
N ALA A 152 -5.01 20.90 11.11
CA ALA A 152 -3.88 20.40 11.90
C ALA A 152 -2.76 19.80 11.03
N LEU A 153 -3.00 19.56 9.74
CA LEU A 153 -2.02 18.89 8.86
C LEU A 153 -0.83 19.80 8.55
N LEU A 154 -1.05 21.02 8.10
CA LEU A 154 0.02 21.95 7.72
C LEU A 154 1.01 22.25 8.86
N PRO A 155 0.57 22.51 10.10
CA PRO A 155 1.49 22.64 11.23
C PRO A 155 2.42 21.45 11.42
N ILE A 156 1.92 20.22 11.23
CA ILE A 156 2.72 18.98 11.34
C ILE A 156 3.76 18.90 10.22
N LEU A 157 3.34 19.19 8.98
CA LEU A 157 4.22 19.14 7.81
C LEU A 157 5.37 20.16 7.86
N ASN A 158 5.23 21.18 8.69
CA ASN A 158 6.21 22.28 8.84
C ASN A 158 6.88 22.33 10.21
N ALA A 159 6.71 21.31 11.04
CA ALA A 159 7.23 21.23 12.40
C ALA A 159 8.70 20.77 12.46
N ASN A 160 9.59 21.36 11.67
CA ASN A 160 11.01 20.95 11.55
C ASN A 160 11.79 20.93 12.87
N ALA A 161 11.34 21.66 13.89
CA ALA A 161 11.98 21.66 15.22
C ALA A 161 11.57 20.44 16.07
N TYR A 162 10.55 19.69 15.65
CA TYR A 162 9.92 18.65 16.46
C TYR A 162 9.76 17.32 15.72
N ILE A 163 9.75 17.33 14.40
CA ILE A 163 9.52 16.15 13.54
C ILE A 163 10.70 16.03 12.58
N ASP A 164 11.34 14.86 12.58
CA ASP A 164 12.52 14.58 11.78
C ASP A 164 12.16 14.03 10.40
N LEU A 165 11.00 13.36 10.29
CA LEU A 165 10.56 12.71 9.05
C LEU A 165 9.04 12.63 9.02
N VAL A 166 8.43 12.83 7.84
CA VAL A 166 6.99 12.57 7.59
C VAL A 166 6.81 11.42 6.60
N ILE A 167 5.87 10.53 6.92
CA ILE A 167 5.47 9.39 6.06
C ILE A 167 3.98 9.48 5.78
N PRO A 168 3.55 9.89 4.57
CA PRO A 168 2.15 9.86 4.17
C PRO A 168 1.73 8.44 3.79
N ARG A 169 0.50 8.05 4.16
CA ARG A 169 -0.13 6.75 3.88
C ARG A 169 -1.60 6.95 3.49
N GLY A 170 -1.89 7.05 2.20
CA GLY A 170 -3.26 7.29 1.75
C GLY A 170 -3.37 7.38 0.23
N SER A 171 -4.34 8.15 -0.23
CA SER A 171 -4.57 8.43 -1.64
C SER A 171 -3.42 9.23 -2.26
N GLN A 172 -3.29 9.18 -3.58
CA GLN A 172 -2.32 9.98 -4.32
C GLN A 172 -2.48 11.47 -4.02
N GLY A 173 -3.73 11.94 -3.88
CA GLY A 173 -4.00 13.34 -3.53
C GLY A 173 -3.44 13.75 -2.17
N LEU A 174 -3.46 12.87 -1.15
CA LEU A 174 -2.79 13.11 0.12
C LEU A 174 -1.28 13.14 -0.03
N ILE A 175 -0.71 12.18 -0.75
CA ILE A 175 0.73 12.09 -0.97
C ILE A 175 1.24 13.34 -1.69
N ASP A 176 0.58 13.76 -2.76
CA ASP A 176 0.91 14.97 -3.51
C ASP A 176 0.79 16.24 -2.67
N PHE A 177 -0.25 16.30 -1.82
CA PHE A 177 -0.42 17.41 -0.90
C PHE A 177 0.74 17.50 0.10
N VAL A 178 1.11 16.37 0.72
CA VAL A 178 2.24 16.30 1.66
C VAL A 178 3.54 16.69 0.97
N ARG A 179 3.83 16.10 -0.20
CA ARG A 179 5.04 16.40 -0.98
C ARG A 179 5.17 17.89 -1.34
N LYS A 180 4.06 18.54 -1.70
CA LYS A 180 4.06 19.95 -2.09
C LYS A 180 4.16 20.92 -0.92
N ASN A 181 3.71 20.53 0.28
CA ASN A 181 3.54 21.45 1.40
C ASN A 181 4.43 21.15 2.60
N ALA A 182 5.12 20.02 2.65
CA ALA A 182 6.02 19.68 3.74
C ALA A 182 7.36 20.40 3.58
N THR A 183 7.85 20.97 4.69
CA THR A 183 9.24 21.39 4.84
C THR A 183 10.06 20.38 5.65
N VAL A 184 9.40 19.54 6.44
CA VAL A 184 10.00 18.33 7.05
C VAL A 184 10.32 17.33 5.94
N PRO A 185 11.46 16.61 5.98
CA PRO A 185 11.76 15.53 5.03
C PRO A 185 10.62 14.53 4.92
N VAL A 186 10.33 14.07 3.69
CA VAL A 186 9.23 13.14 3.40
C VAL A 186 9.79 11.86 2.78
N ILE A 187 9.35 10.70 3.30
CA ILE A 187 9.48 9.41 2.62
C ILE A 187 8.08 8.99 2.20
N GLU A 188 7.87 8.89 0.90
CA GLU A 188 6.57 8.49 0.34
C GLU A 188 6.68 7.24 -0.52
N THR A 189 5.59 6.49 -0.60
CA THR A 189 5.35 5.50 -1.64
C THR A 189 4.28 6.09 -2.55
N GLY A 190 4.51 6.10 -3.87
CA GLY A 190 3.50 6.56 -4.83
C GLY A 190 2.22 5.71 -4.80
N ALA A 191 1.26 6.04 -5.68
CA ALA A 191 0.12 5.17 -5.99
C ALA A 191 0.61 3.79 -6.42
N GLY A 192 -0.21 2.77 -6.22
CA GLY A 192 0.09 1.42 -6.68
C GLY A 192 -0.46 1.18 -8.08
N ILE A 193 0.10 1.80 -9.12
CA ILE A 193 -0.29 1.51 -10.51
C ILE A 193 0.44 0.24 -10.94
N VAL A 194 -0.31 -0.86 -11.06
CA VAL A 194 0.22 -2.23 -11.21
C VAL A 194 0.04 -2.74 -12.63
N HIS A 195 1.14 -3.24 -13.22
CA HIS A 195 1.12 -3.83 -14.54
C HIS A 195 1.42 -5.32 -14.50
N THR A 196 0.76 -6.08 -15.39
CA THR A 196 1.15 -7.45 -15.71
C THR A 196 1.36 -7.55 -17.21
N TYR A 197 2.57 -7.90 -17.64
CA TYR A 197 2.86 -8.19 -19.04
C TYR A 197 2.67 -9.68 -19.32
N PHE A 198 1.79 -10.00 -20.27
CA PHE A 198 1.58 -11.35 -20.79
C PHE A 198 2.34 -11.49 -22.11
N ASP A 199 3.47 -12.19 -22.03
CA ASP A 199 4.40 -12.37 -23.14
C ASP A 199 3.92 -13.37 -24.19
N VAL A 200 4.54 -13.37 -25.37
CA VAL A 200 4.28 -14.34 -26.43
C VAL A 200 4.52 -15.78 -25.97
N SER A 201 5.49 -16.01 -25.09
CA SER A 201 5.81 -17.35 -24.50
C SER A 201 4.91 -17.71 -23.32
N GLY A 202 4.07 -16.80 -22.83
CA GLY A 202 3.25 -17.00 -21.65
C GLY A 202 2.28 -18.18 -21.75
N ASP A 203 2.22 -19.00 -20.70
CA ASP A 203 1.23 -20.08 -20.58
C ASP A 203 -0.17 -19.47 -20.29
N LEU A 204 -1.15 -19.83 -21.12
CA LEU A 204 -2.49 -19.24 -21.04
C LEU A 204 -3.22 -19.61 -19.74
N ALA A 205 -3.09 -20.86 -19.28
CA ALA A 205 -3.78 -21.32 -18.08
C ALA A 205 -3.19 -20.66 -16.81
N LYS A 206 -1.86 -20.57 -16.72
CA LYS A 206 -1.18 -19.82 -15.66
C LYS A 206 -1.55 -18.33 -15.69
N GLY A 207 -1.49 -17.70 -16.88
CA GLY A 207 -1.84 -16.30 -17.07
C GLY A 207 -3.26 -15.98 -16.63
N ARG A 208 -4.23 -16.82 -17.00
CA ARG A 208 -5.64 -16.70 -16.60
C ARG A 208 -5.79 -16.73 -15.06
N ALA A 209 -5.15 -17.67 -14.40
CA ALA A 209 -5.19 -17.78 -12.94
C ALA A 209 -4.53 -16.57 -12.25
N ILE A 210 -3.37 -16.14 -12.76
CA ILE A 210 -2.61 -14.99 -12.23
C ILE A 210 -3.41 -13.70 -12.38
N VAL A 211 -3.89 -13.37 -13.58
CA VAL A 211 -4.64 -12.16 -13.87
C VAL A 211 -5.93 -12.09 -13.06
N ASN A 212 -6.67 -13.22 -13.01
CA ASN A 212 -7.88 -13.28 -12.19
C ASN A 212 -7.57 -13.02 -10.70
N ASN A 213 -6.61 -13.71 -10.13
CA ASN A 213 -6.24 -13.53 -8.73
C ASN A 213 -5.73 -12.10 -8.46
N ALA A 214 -4.85 -11.57 -9.32
CA ALA A 214 -4.26 -10.24 -9.16
C ALA A 214 -5.33 -9.14 -9.18
N LYS A 215 -6.40 -9.29 -9.98
CA LYS A 215 -7.48 -8.30 -10.04
C LYS A 215 -8.58 -8.52 -9.01
N THR A 216 -8.96 -9.78 -8.70
CA THR A 216 -10.23 -10.03 -7.99
C THR A 216 -10.06 -10.41 -6.53
N ARG A 217 -8.88 -10.84 -6.09
CA ARG A 217 -8.63 -11.24 -4.70
C ARG A 217 -8.98 -10.14 -3.70
N ARG A 218 -8.57 -8.90 -3.98
CA ARG A 218 -8.87 -7.71 -3.18
C ARG A 218 -8.54 -6.45 -3.99
N VAL A 219 -9.55 -5.80 -4.52
CA VAL A 219 -9.37 -4.63 -5.42
C VAL A 219 -8.87 -3.38 -4.73
N SER A 220 -9.05 -3.26 -3.40
CA SER A 220 -8.73 -2.05 -2.62
C SER A 220 -7.27 -1.98 -2.15
N VAL A 221 -6.42 -2.93 -2.54
CA VAL A 221 -4.99 -2.93 -2.18
C VAL A 221 -4.12 -2.38 -3.32
N CYS A 222 -2.99 -1.79 -2.95
CA CYS A 222 -2.07 -1.12 -3.86
C CYS A 222 -1.33 -2.05 -4.84
N ASN A 223 -1.44 -3.38 -4.69
CA ASN A 223 -0.90 -4.37 -5.61
C ASN A 223 -1.99 -5.13 -6.39
N ALA A 224 -3.21 -4.58 -6.44
CA ALA A 224 -4.24 -5.09 -7.34
C ALA A 224 -3.90 -4.68 -8.79
N LEU A 225 -4.15 -5.59 -9.74
CA LEU A 225 -3.83 -5.35 -11.14
C LEU A 225 -4.65 -4.18 -11.71
N ASP A 226 -3.97 -3.19 -12.31
CA ASP A 226 -4.61 -2.06 -12.97
C ASP A 226 -4.49 -2.12 -14.49
N THR A 227 -3.36 -2.61 -15.03
CA THR A 227 -3.18 -2.72 -16.48
C THR A 227 -2.60 -4.09 -16.85
N LEU A 228 -3.32 -4.82 -17.69
CA LEU A 228 -2.79 -5.97 -18.41
C LEU A 228 -2.18 -5.50 -19.73
N ILE A 229 -0.89 -5.74 -19.91
CA ILE A 229 -0.20 -5.55 -21.18
C ILE A 229 -0.11 -6.91 -21.88
N VAL A 230 -0.63 -7.03 -23.10
CA VAL A 230 -0.64 -8.30 -23.82
C VAL A 230 0.14 -8.22 -25.12
N HIS A 231 0.99 -9.22 -25.38
CA HIS A 231 1.71 -9.33 -26.66
C HIS A 231 0.73 -9.57 -27.81
N ALA A 232 0.86 -8.84 -28.91
CA ALA A 232 -0.06 -8.88 -30.06
C ALA A 232 -0.28 -10.30 -30.61
N ALA A 233 0.74 -11.16 -30.64
CA ALA A 233 0.62 -12.55 -31.06
C ALA A 233 -0.28 -13.43 -30.15
N ARG A 234 -0.65 -12.92 -28.96
CA ARG A 234 -1.50 -13.64 -27.97
C ARG A 234 -2.94 -13.14 -27.93
N LEU A 235 -3.29 -12.18 -28.76
CA LEU A 235 -4.64 -11.60 -28.81
C LEU A 235 -5.76 -12.62 -29.07
N ASN A 236 -5.48 -13.67 -29.84
CA ASN A 236 -6.46 -14.74 -30.10
C ASN A 236 -6.91 -15.45 -28.81
N GLY A 237 -6.05 -15.51 -27.79
CA GLY A 237 -6.33 -16.09 -26.47
C GLY A 237 -6.86 -15.07 -25.43
N LEU A 238 -6.94 -13.78 -25.78
CA LEU A 238 -7.25 -12.72 -24.83
C LEU A 238 -8.62 -12.89 -24.16
N ALA A 239 -9.64 -13.26 -24.91
CA ALA A 239 -10.98 -13.50 -24.35
C ALA A 239 -10.98 -14.65 -23.33
N GLU A 240 -10.24 -15.73 -23.60
CA GLU A 240 -10.09 -16.85 -22.66
C GLU A 240 -9.30 -16.44 -21.41
N LEU A 241 -8.24 -15.64 -21.57
CA LEU A 241 -7.42 -15.10 -20.49
C LEU A 241 -8.25 -14.27 -19.50
N LEU A 242 -9.18 -13.46 -20.01
CA LEU A 242 -9.98 -12.51 -19.24
C LEU A 242 -11.36 -13.04 -18.84
N ALA A 243 -11.79 -14.21 -19.34
CA ALA A 243 -13.13 -14.75 -19.09
C ALA A 243 -13.52 -14.80 -17.59
N PRO A 244 -12.66 -15.21 -16.63
CA PRO A 244 -13.04 -15.24 -15.21
C PRO A 244 -13.36 -13.85 -14.63
N LEU A 245 -12.82 -12.78 -15.19
CA LEU A 245 -13.07 -11.43 -14.70
C LEU A 245 -14.53 -10.98 -14.90
N ALA A 246 -15.21 -11.51 -15.92
CA ALA A 246 -16.62 -11.21 -16.16
C ALA A 246 -17.53 -11.70 -15.02
N GLU A 247 -17.20 -12.82 -14.38
CA GLU A 247 -17.92 -13.36 -13.21
C GLU A 247 -17.88 -12.37 -12.01
N HIS A 248 -16.81 -11.59 -11.93
CA HIS A 248 -16.60 -10.57 -10.91
C HIS A 248 -17.03 -9.16 -11.35
N GLN A 249 -17.71 -9.04 -12.49
CA GLN A 249 -18.17 -7.76 -13.05
C GLN A 249 -17.02 -6.74 -13.24
N VAL A 250 -15.85 -7.20 -13.68
CA VAL A 250 -14.70 -6.31 -13.93
C VAL A 250 -14.91 -5.54 -15.22
N GLU A 251 -14.94 -4.22 -15.13
CA GLU A 251 -14.99 -3.31 -16.28
C GLU A 251 -13.60 -3.18 -16.93
N LEU A 252 -13.53 -3.42 -18.25
CA LEU A 252 -12.31 -3.38 -19.03
C LEU A 252 -12.24 -2.14 -19.90
N PHE A 253 -11.16 -1.37 -19.79
CA PHE A 253 -10.80 -0.29 -20.71
C PHE A 253 -9.70 -0.82 -21.65
N ALA A 254 -10.08 -1.23 -22.85
CA ALA A 254 -9.17 -1.86 -23.80
C ALA A 254 -8.75 -0.90 -24.92
N ASP A 255 -7.48 -0.97 -25.36
CA ASP A 255 -7.07 -0.27 -26.57
C ASP A 255 -7.83 -0.81 -27.81
N GLU A 256 -7.77 -0.11 -28.93
CA GLU A 256 -8.55 -0.46 -30.13
C GLU A 256 -8.34 -1.92 -30.57
N THR A 257 -7.10 -2.41 -30.48
CA THR A 257 -6.75 -3.76 -30.92
C THR A 257 -7.32 -4.83 -29.97
N ALA A 258 -7.14 -4.65 -28.66
CA ALA A 258 -7.71 -5.54 -27.65
C ALA A 258 -9.24 -5.48 -27.63
N LEU A 259 -9.82 -4.27 -27.80
CA LEU A 259 -11.26 -4.06 -27.86
C LEU A 259 -11.89 -4.88 -29.00
N ALA A 260 -11.31 -4.80 -30.20
CA ALA A 260 -11.80 -5.56 -31.36
C ALA A 260 -11.79 -7.08 -31.12
N GLN A 261 -10.83 -7.61 -30.34
CA GLN A 261 -10.75 -9.03 -29.99
C GLN A 261 -11.75 -9.45 -28.91
N LEU A 262 -12.17 -8.53 -28.04
CA LEU A 262 -13.08 -8.78 -26.92
C LEU A 262 -14.55 -8.56 -27.29
N GLN A 263 -14.85 -7.79 -28.34
CA GLN A 263 -16.20 -7.56 -28.82
C GLN A 263 -16.92 -8.89 -29.12
N GLY A 264 -18.12 -9.05 -28.52
CA GLY A 264 -18.93 -10.26 -28.62
C GLY A 264 -18.42 -11.48 -27.83
N LYS A 265 -17.29 -11.34 -27.11
CA LYS A 265 -16.69 -12.41 -26.27
C LYS A 265 -16.58 -12.02 -24.79
N TYR A 266 -16.67 -10.74 -24.47
CA TYR A 266 -16.77 -10.19 -23.12
C TYR A 266 -18.07 -9.41 -23.01
N PRO A 267 -18.71 -9.29 -21.80
CA PRO A 267 -19.97 -8.55 -21.65
C PRO A 267 -19.83 -7.11 -22.16
N ALA A 268 -20.74 -6.70 -23.03
CA ALA A 268 -20.64 -5.41 -23.73
C ALA A 268 -20.73 -4.21 -22.77
N GLU A 269 -21.52 -4.35 -21.70
CA GLU A 269 -21.69 -3.34 -20.65
C GLU A 269 -20.47 -3.16 -19.75
N LEU A 270 -19.53 -4.12 -19.78
CA LEU A 270 -18.27 -4.10 -19.02
C LEU A 270 -17.05 -3.83 -19.90
N LEU A 271 -17.25 -3.44 -21.16
CA LEU A 271 -16.17 -3.25 -22.13
C LEU A 271 -16.23 -1.86 -22.76
N ALA A 272 -15.18 -1.07 -22.60
CA ALA A 272 -15.08 0.27 -23.16
C ALA A 272 -13.71 0.50 -23.82
N LEU A 273 -13.64 1.50 -24.71
CA LEU A 273 -12.37 1.96 -25.27
C LEU A 273 -11.53 2.67 -24.21
N ALA A 274 -10.25 2.32 -24.15
CA ALA A 274 -9.31 2.96 -23.24
C ALA A 274 -8.97 4.38 -23.72
N GLU A 275 -8.91 5.30 -22.77
CA GLU A 275 -8.29 6.61 -22.93
C GLU A 275 -6.89 6.59 -22.27
N ALA A 276 -6.01 7.51 -22.62
CA ALA A 276 -4.64 7.56 -22.09
C ALA A 276 -4.57 7.57 -20.56
N GLN A 277 -5.49 8.26 -19.91
CA GLN A 277 -5.57 8.33 -18.45
C GLN A 277 -5.83 6.99 -17.76
N HIS A 278 -6.52 6.04 -18.42
CA HIS A 278 -6.83 4.75 -17.85
C HIS A 278 -5.58 3.91 -17.60
N PHE A 279 -4.53 4.06 -18.41
CA PHE A 279 -3.27 3.32 -18.24
C PHE A 279 -2.41 3.80 -17.06
N GLY A 280 -2.62 5.04 -16.59
CA GLY A 280 -1.95 5.63 -15.44
C GLY A 280 -2.87 5.75 -14.20
N THR A 281 -3.92 4.93 -14.10
CA THR A 281 -4.92 5.00 -13.02
C THR A 281 -4.79 3.81 -12.08
N GLU A 282 -4.63 4.07 -10.78
CA GLU A 282 -4.88 3.11 -9.71
C GLU A 282 -6.39 3.01 -9.48
N PHE A 283 -7.03 1.97 -10.01
CA PHE A 283 -8.50 1.88 -10.02
C PHE A 283 -9.12 1.58 -8.64
N LEU A 284 -8.46 0.81 -7.80
CA LEU A 284 -8.95 0.38 -6.47
C LEU A 284 -10.39 -0.18 -6.48
N SER A 285 -10.82 -0.71 -7.61
CA SER A 285 -12.17 -1.22 -7.89
C SER A 285 -12.12 -2.34 -8.92
N PHE A 286 -13.26 -2.94 -9.25
CA PHE A 286 -13.37 -3.95 -10.31
C PHE A 286 -13.29 -3.30 -11.70
N LYS A 287 -12.20 -2.58 -11.96
CA LYS A 287 -11.87 -1.91 -13.23
C LYS A 287 -10.41 -2.13 -13.56
N MET A 288 -10.07 -2.30 -14.83
CA MET A 288 -8.68 -2.36 -15.27
C MET A 288 -8.55 -2.01 -16.75
N SER A 289 -7.32 -1.71 -17.17
CA SER A 289 -6.98 -1.44 -18.57
C SER A 289 -6.36 -2.66 -19.26
N VAL A 290 -6.50 -2.73 -20.57
CA VAL A 290 -5.84 -3.72 -21.43
C VAL A 290 -5.10 -2.99 -22.54
N LYS A 291 -3.77 -3.21 -22.60
CA LYS A 291 -2.86 -2.62 -23.59
C LYS A 291 -2.26 -3.70 -24.48
N THR A 292 -2.29 -3.50 -25.78
CA THR A 292 -1.62 -4.37 -26.76
C THR A 292 -0.24 -3.81 -27.10
N VAL A 293 0.78 -4.67 -27.17
CA VAL A 293 2.15 -4.33 -27.54
C VAL A 293 2.72 -5.34 -28.54
N ALA A 294 3.66 -4.92 -29.38
CA ALA A 294 4.27 -5.78 -30.39
C ALA A 294 5.43 -6.63 -29.84
N ASN A 295 6.05 -6.19 -28.73
CA ASN A 295 7.25 -6.83 -28.17
C ASN A 295 7.48 -6.40 -26.71
N LEU A 296 8.47 -7.02 -26.06
CA LEU A 296 8.86 -6.71 -24.68
C LEU A 296 9.28 -5.25 -24.48
N GLN A 297 10.02 -4.65 -25.45
CA GLN A 297 10.49 -3.28 -25.30
C GLN A 297 9.32 -2.29 -25.21
N GLU A 298 8.29 -2.45 -26.04
CA GLU A 298 7.07 -1.63 -25.96
C GLU A 298 6.33 -1.81 -24.62
N ALA A 299 6.37 -3.02 -24.05
CA ALA A 299 5.81 -3.26 -22.73
C ALA A 299 6.58 -2.51 -21.64
N LEU A 300 7.90 -2.56 -21.69
CA LEU A 300 8.78 -1.84 -20.77
C LEU A 300 8.61 -0.32 -20.89
N ASP A 301 8.55 0.21 -22.12
CA ASP A 301 8.33 1.63 -22.38
C ASP A 301 6.97 2.10 -21.83
N HIS A 302 5.93 1.26 -21.98
CA HIS A 302 4.62 1.53 -21.40
C HIS A 302 4.66 1.54 -19.87
N ILE A 303 5.32 0.56 -19.26
CA ILE A 303 5.51 0.48 -17.81
C ILE A 303 6.28 1.70 -17.32
N ASP A 304 7.40 2.06 -17.95
CA ASP A 304 8.21 3.21 -17.53
C ASP A 304 7.41 4.53 -17.58
N HIS A 305 6.50 4.66 -18.55
CA HIS A 305 5.69 5.86 -18.72
C HIS A 305 4.53 5.96 -17.69
N TYR A 306 3.87 4.85 -17.35
CA TYR A 306 2.63 4.87 -16.55
C TYR A 306 2.78 4.31 -15.14
N SER A 307 3.83 3.52 -14.88
CA SER A 307 4.03 2.86 -13.59
C SER A 307 4.36 3.85 -12.48
N SER A 308 3.86 3.51 -11.30
CA SER A 308 4.31 4.11 -10.04
C SER A 308 5.56 3.44 -9.45
N ARG A 309 6.13 2.43 -10.13
CA ARG A 309 7.25 1.60 -9.65
C ARG A 309 6.95 0.86 -8.35
N HIS A 310 5.69 0.47 -8.19
CA HIS A 310 5.22 -0.24 -7.01
C HIS A 310 5.27 -1.77 -7.18
N SER A 311 4.65 -2.28 -8.25
CA SER A 311 4.54 -3.73 -8.50
C SER A 311 4.37 -4.00 -9.98
N GLU A 312 5.33 -4.74 -10.56
CA GLU A 312 5.32 -5.14 -11.95
C GLU A 312 5.47 -6.65 -12.06
N THR A 313 4.78 -7.25 -13.01
CA THR A 313 4.77 -8.71 -13.19
C THR A 313 4.91 -9.06 -14.66
N ILE A 314 5.64 -10.14 -14.95
CA ILE A 314 5.66 -10.77 -16.27
C ILE A 314 5.13 -12.20 -16.17
N VAL A 315 4.35 -12.61 -17.17
CA VAL A 315 3.95 -14.00 -17.39
C VAL A 315 4.61 -14.46 -18.70
N ALA A 316 5.72 -15.17 -18.57
CA ALA A 316 6.52 -15.67 -19.67
C ALA A 316 7.13 -17.02 -19.29
N GLU A 317 7.28 -17.94 -20.27
CA GLU A 317 7.98 -19.22 -20.11
C GLU A 317 9.43 -19.15 -20.66
N ASP A 318 9.80 -18.10 -21.39
CA ASP A 318 11.17 -17.87 -21.88
C ASP A 318 12.04 -17.22 -20.79
N PRO A 319 13.07 -17.91 -20.27
CA PRO A 319 13.95 -17.39 -19.22
C PRO A 319 14.71 -16.12 -19.66
N ALA A 320 15.04 -15.98 -20.93
CA ALA A 320 15.77 -14.81 -21.43
C ALA A 320 14.89 -13.55 -21.36
N VAL A 321 13.60 -13.70 -21.71
CA VAL A 321 12.61 -12.61 -21.60
C VAL A 321 12.36 -12.25 -20.14
N GLN A 322 12.25 -13.25 -19.25
CA GLN A 322 12.11 -13.02 -17.81
C GLN A 322 13.31 -12.25 -17.25
N GLU A 323 14.53 -12.67 -17.60
CA GLU A 323 15.75 -11.99 -17.13
C GLU A 323 15.85 -10.55 -17.65
N GLN A 324 15.49 -10.31 -18.92
CA GLN A 324 15.47 -8.97 -19.48
C GLN A 324 14.43 -8.07 -18.77
N PHE A 325 13.23 -8.58 -18.48
CA PHE A 325 12.20 -7.84 -17.74
C PHE A 325 12.68 -7.47 -16.33
N LEU A 326 13.34 -8.38 -15.62
CA LEU A 326 13.80 -8.18 -14.24
C LEU A 326 14.99 -7.20 -14.13
N ARG A 327 15.69 -6.91 -15.22
CA ARG A 327 16.82 -5.95 -15.24
C ARG A 327 16.38 -4.50 -15.45
N ASN A 328 15.14 -4.28 -15.83
CA ASN A 328 14.56 -2.95 -16.06
C ASN A 328 13.63 -2.56 -14.89
#